data_fe92937ba8f1c6c79b9c1f592f57a20f
#
_entry.id   fe92937ba8f1c6c79b9c1f592f57a20f
#
_cell.length_a   1.000
_cell.length_b   1.000
_cell.length_c   1.000
_cell.angle_alpha   90.00
_cell.angle_beta   90.00
_cell.angle_gamma   90.00
#
_symmetry.space_group_name_H-M   'P 1'
#
loop_
_entity.id
_entity.type
_entity.pdbx_description
1 polymer ?
#
loop_
_entity_poly.entity_id
_entity_poly.type
_entity_poly.pdbx_seq_one_letter_code
_entity_poly.pdbx_strand_id
1 'polypeptide(L)'
;MKKIITFCFLLFAFNVNAMEKETTFKKELFDKAQSEGKVVVVSSWIKYCVSCASQMKVLQKAKNDFKNIEYFSFDVTNKEIANFFNVQSQTTLLIFKDNKEVYRSLGETSKALIYKALESSI
;
A
#
# COMPACT_ATOMS: atom_id res chain seq x y z
N MET A 1 -19.91 -42.46 -23.46
CA MET A 1 -19.80 -42.07 -23.22
C MET A 1 -19.61 -41.40 -22.50
N LYS A 2 -19.31 -40.86 -22.12
CA LYS A 2 -19.17 -40.35 -21.44
C LYS A 2 -18.69 -39.54 -20.93
N LYS A 3 -18.56 -38.81 -20.41
CA LYS A 3 -18.26 -38.19 -19.99
C LYS A 3 -17.66 -37.51 -19.31
N ILE A 4 -17.42 -37.19 -18.80
CA ILE A 4 -16.73 -36.68 -18.28
C ILE A 4 -16.80 -35.47 -17.97
N ILE A 5 -16.84 -35.00 -17.49
CA ILE A 5 -16.92 -33.93 -17.23
C ILE A 5 -16.67 -33.39 -16.27
N THR A 6 -16.42 -33.19 -15.77
CA THR A 6 -16.17 -32.79 -14.90
C THR A 6 -15.50 -32.06 -14.47
N PHE A 7 -15.23 -31.85 -14.13
CA PHE A 7 -14.50 -31.37 -13.55
C PHE A 7 -14.08 -30.18 -13.62
N CYS A 8 -13.89 -29.86 -13.79
CA CYS A 8 -13.46 -28.84 -13.99
C CYS A 8 -13.68 -27.96 -13.10
N PHE A 9 -14.02 -27.89 -12.35
CA PHE A 9 -14.35 -26.99 -11.61
C PHE A 9 -13.52 -26.75 -10.65
N LEU A 10 -12.92 -27.21 -10.47
CA LEU A 10 -12.23 -27.14 -9.52
C LEU A 10 -11.36 -26.17 -9.62
N LEU A 11 -11.28 -25.60 -10.28
CA LEU A 11 -10.43 -24.78 -10.42
C LEU A 11 -10.70 -23.63 -9.85
N PHE A 12 -11.31 -23.37 -9.14
CA PHE A 12 -11.60 -22.25 -8.72
C PHE A 12 -11.04 -22.02 -7.60
N ALA A 13 -10.44 -22.08 -7.42
CA ALA A 13 -9.60 -21.92 -6.61
C ALA A 13 -9.49 -20.58 -6.31
N PHE A 14 -9.80 -19.93 -5.66
CA PHE A 14 -9.77 -18.78 -5.52
C PHE A 14 -9.02 -18.26 -4.68
N ASN A 15 -8.47 -17.75 -4.64
CA ASN A 15 -7.75 -17.03 -4.11
C ASN A 15 -8.26 -16.05 -3.47
N VAL A 16 -8.57 -16.04 -2.65
CA VAL A 16 -9.11 -15.14 -2.01
C VAL A 16 -8.27 -14.42 -1.27
N ASN A 17 -7.25 -14.38 -1.16
CA ASN A 17 -6.52 -13.78 -0.36
C ASN A 17 -6.25 -12.61 -0.53
N ALA A 18 -6.61 -12.16 -0.74
CA ALA A 18 -6.56 -10.96 -0.83
C ALA A 18 -5.35 -10.28 -0.62
N MET A 19 -5.02 -9.61 0.08
CA MET A 19 -4.04 -8.86 0.22
C MET A 19 -2.85 -9.46 0.67
N GLU A 20 -2.03 -9.88 -0.10
CA GLU A 20 -0.93 -10.35 0.34
C GLU A 20 -0.08 -9.25 0.67
N LYS A 21 0.50 -9.09 1.76
CA LYS A 21 1.38 -8.05 2.13
C LYS A 21 2.75 -8.34 1.59
N GLU A 22 3.26 -7.43 0.79
CA GLU A 22 4.62 -7.60 0.33
C GLU A 22 5.29 -6.26 0.24
N THR A 23 6.58 -6.22 0.38
CA THR A 23 7.34 -4.98 0.29
C THR A 23 7.47 -4.61 -1.17
N THR A 24 6.85 -3.51 -1.54
CA THR A 24 6.92 -3.02 -2.91
C THR A 24 7.83 -1.83 -3.04
N PHE A 25 8.29 -1.26 -1.92
CA PHE A 25 9.15 -0.08 -1.96
C PHE A 25 10.51 -0.42 -2.55
N LYS A 26 10.95 0.40 -3.50
CA LYS A 26 12.30 0.36 -4.02
C LYS A 26 12.72 1.81 -4.17
N LYS A 27 13.92 2.12 -3.71
CA LYS A 27 14.36 3.49 -3.72
C LYS A 27 14.38 4.09 -5.12
N GLU A 28 14.76 3.33 -6.11
CA GLU A 28 14.78 3.84 -7.48
C GLU A 28 13.39 4.22 -7.95
N LEU A 29 12.40 3.39 -7.62
CA LEU A 29 11.04 3.66 -8.04
C LEU A 29 10.45 4.83 -7.27
N PHE A 30 10.80 4.94 -6.00
CA PHE A 30 10.37 6.03 -5.15
C PHE A 30 10.92 7.35 -5.69
N ASP A 31 12.21 7.39 -6.00
CA ASP A 31 12.84 8.60 -6.52
C ASP A 31 12.26 8.95 -7.89
N LYS A 32 12.01 7.94 -8.72
CA LYS A 32 11.46 8.18 -10.03
C LYS A 32 10.06 8.78 -9.95
N ALA A 33 9.22 8.24 -9.08
CA ALA A 33 7.86 8.75 -8.92
C ALA A 33 7.89 10.21 -8.47
N GLN A 34 8.81 10.53 -7.55
CA GLN A 34 8.92 11.89 -7.11
C GLN A 34 9.42 12.81 -8.21
N SER A 35 10.36 12.35 -9.01
CA SER A 35 10.86 13.18 -10.10
C SER A 35 9.80 13.40 -11.18
N GLU A 36 8.81 12.54 -11.23
CA GLU A 36 7.72 12.69 -12.19
C GLU A 36 6.57 13.55 -11.63
N GLY A 37 6.75 14.09 -10.44
CA GLY A 37 5.75 14.96 -9.86
C GLY A 37 4.58 14.25 -9.24
N LYS A 38 4.69 12.96 -8.99
CA LYS A 38 3.59 12.20 -8.42
C LYS A 38 3.53 12.37 -6.92
N VAL A 39 2.36 12.18 -6.37
CA VAL A 39 2.18 12.07 -4.93
C VAL A 39 2.54 10.65 -4.57
N VAL A 40 3.47 10.46 -3.67
CA VAL A 40 3.94 9.13 -3.29
C VAL A 40 3.45 8.79 -1.90
N VAL A 41 2.80 7.65 -1.80
CA VAL A 41 2.23 7.19 -0.53
C VAL A 41 3.00 5.97 -0.10
N VAL A 42 3.42 5.94 1.16
CA VAL A 42 4.17 4.80 1.69
C VAL A 42 3.50 4.34 2.98
N SER A 43 3.29 3.05 3.10
CA SER A 43 2.72 2.50 4.32
C SER A 43 3.61 1.40 4.86
N SER A 44 3.65 1.27 6.19
CA SER A 44 4.40 0.20 6.83
C SER A 44 3.44 -0.84 7.36
N TRP A 45 3.84 -2.09 7.34
CA TRP A 45 2.99 -3.18 7.82
C TRP A 45 3.84 -4.21 8.55
N ILE A 46 3.17 -5.13 9.20
CA ILE A 46 3.85 -6.23 9.82
C ILE A 46 2.92 -7.43 9.64
N LYS A 47 3.47 -8.64 9.64
CA LYS A 47 2.70 -9.82 9.44
C LYS A 47 1.58 -9.92 10.46
N TYR A 48 0.44 -10.41 10.07
CA TYR A 48 -0.72 -10.59 10.96
C TYR A 48 -1.31 -9.31 11.52
N CYS A 49 -1.06 -8.19 10.91
CA CYS A 49 -1.58 -6.92 11.38
C CYS A 49 -2.90 -6.60 10.68
N VAL A 50 -3.99 -6.61 11.44
CA VAL A 50 -5.32 -6.35 10.87
C VAL A 50 -5.47 -4.90 10.44
N SER A 51 -5.00 -3.98 11.27
CA SER A 51 -5.13 -2.56 10.92
C SER A 51 -4.30 -2.22 9.69
N CYS A 52 -3.17 -2.90 9.51
CA CYS A 52 -2.37 -2.69 8.31
C CYS A 52 -3.15 -3.14 7.07
N ALA A 53 -3.81 -4.28 7.16
CA ALA A 53 -4.61 -4.78 6.04
C ALA A 53 -5.75 -3.82 5.72
N SER A 54 -6.41 -3.29 6.75
CA SER A 54 -7.48 -2.31 6.54
C SER A 54 -6.97 -1.06 5.87
N GLN A 55 -5.84 -0.55 6.33
CA GLN A 55 -5.25 0.63 5.73
C GLN A 55 -4.84 0.36 4.29
N MET A 56 -4.24 -0.78 4.03
CA MET A 56 -3.78 -1.11 2.69
C MET A 56 -4.94 -1.23 1.71
N LYS A 57 -6.10 -1.70 2.20
CA LYS A 57 -7.25 -1.77 1.35
C LYS A 57 -7.69 -0.39 0.91
N VAL A 58 -7.69 0.56 1.82
CA VAL A 58 -8.06 1.93 1.49
C VAL A 58 -7.07 2.50 0.50
N LEU A 59 -5.78 2.22 0.69
CA LEU A 59 -4.75 2.78 -0.20
C LEU A 59 -4.79 2.15 -1.58
N GLN A 60 -5.13 0.87 -1.69
CA GLN A 60 -5.29 0.25 -2.98
C GLN A 60 -6.44 0.88 -3.76
N LYS A 61 -7.52 1.21 -3.05
CA LYS A 61 -8.63 1.85 -3.70
C LYS A 61 -8.27 3.28 -4.09
N ALA A 62 -7.54 3.97 -3.24
CA ALA A 62 -7.11 5.33 -3.53
C ALA A 62 -6.24 5.38 -4.78
N LYS A 63 -5.43 4.36 -4.99
CA LYS A 63 -4.59 4.32 -6.17
C LYS A 63 -5.44 4.34 -7.44
N ASN A 64 -6.63 3.76 -7.39
CA ASN A 64 -7.52 3.79 -8.54
C ASN A 64 -8.32 5.08 -8.62
N ASP A 65 -8.63 5.68 -7.50
CA ASP A 65 -9.49 6.88 -7.46
C ASP A 65 -8.73 8.17 -7.71
N PHE A 66 -7.45 8.21 -7.41
CA PHE A 66 -6.64 9.40 -7.62
C PHE A 66 -5.63 9.15 -8.72
N LYS A 67 -5.44 10.11 -9.61
CA LYS A 67 -4.44 9.98 -10.63
C LYS A 67 -3.16 10.52 -10.08
N ASN A 68 -2.07 10.14 -10.63
CA ASN A 68 -0.78 10.67 -10.21
C ASN A 68 -0.37 10.26 -8.80
N ILE A 69 -0.85 9.15 -8.31
CA ILE A 69 -0.43 8.63 -7.03
C ILE A 69 0.35 7.34 -7.24
N GLU A 70 1.47 7.22 -6.56
CA GLU A 70 2.21 5.98 -6.55
C GLU A 70 2.20 5.46 -5.12
N TYR A 71 1.92 4.19 -4.91
CA TYR A 71 1.79 3.63 -3.58
C TYR A 71 2.81 2.52 -3.37
N PHE A 72 3.58 2.63 -2.31
CA PHE A 72 4.54 1.62 -1.92
C PHE A 72 4.27 1.18 -0.49
N SER A 73 4.62 -0.07 -0.17
CA SER A 73 4.50 -0.55 1.19
C SER A 73 5.73 -1.35 1.55
N PHE A 74 5.98 -1.50 2.83
CA PHE A 74 7.13 -2.26 3.28
C PHE A 74 6.88 -2.87 4.66
N ASP A 75 7.59 -3.97 4.92
CA ASP A 75 7.55 -4.65 6.19
C ASP A 75 8.38 -3.83 7.17
N VAL A 76 7.79 -3.41 8.28
CA VAL A 76 8.48 -2.52 9.21
C VAL A 76 9.66 -3.23 9.88
N THR A 77 9.74 -4.54 9.82
CA THR A 77 10.91 -5.25 10.35
C THR A 77 12.11 -5.17 9.41
N ASN A 78 11.90 -4.65 8.19
CA ASN A 78 13.01 -4.38 7.30
C ASN A 78 13.66 -3.09 7.80
N LYS A 79 14.74 -3.23 8.57
CA LYS A 79 15.31 -2.08 9.25
C LYS A 79 15.90 -1.05 8.30
N GLU A 80 16.39 -1.49 7.18
CA GLU A 80 16.97 -0.56 6.23
C GLU A 80 15.92 0.42 5.72
N ILE A 81 14.76 -0.10 5.34
CA ILE A 81 13.68 0.76 4.83
C ILE A 81 13.08 1.57 5.95
N ALA A 82 12.86 0.93 7.10
CA ALA A 82 12.28 1.64 8.25
C ALA A 82 13.16 2.81 8.66
N ASN A 83 14.48 2.63 8.66
CA ASN A 83 15.38 3.70 9.01
C ASN A 83 15.39 4.80 7.95
N PHE A 84 15.29 4.42 6.69
CA PHE A 84 15.25 5.39 5.61
C PHE A 84 14.09 6.37 5.80
N PHE A 85 12.94 5.85 6.25
CA PHE A 85 11.76 6.69 6.46
C PHE A 85 11.61 7.15 7.89
N ASN A 86 12.50 6.73 8.79
CA ASN A 86 12.40 7.02 10.21
C ASN A 86 11.05 6.53 10.75
N VAL A 87 10.70 5.30 10.42
CA VAL A 87 9.46 4.67 10.85
C VAL A 87 9.79 3.61 11.88
N GLN A 88 9.06 3.61 12.98
CA GLN A 88 9.34 2.69 14.08
C GLN A 88 8.22 1.71 14.35
N SER A 89 7.07 1.86 13.71
CA SER A 89 5.98 0.95 13.96
C SER A 89 5.14 0.77 12.73
N GLN A 90 4.37 -0.32 12.72
CA GLN A 90 3.50 -0.63 11.60
C GLN A 90 2.29 0.29 11.59
N THR A 91 1.60 0.27 10.50
CA THR A 91 0.44 1.08 10.21
C THR A 91 0.80 2.57 10.17
N THR A 92 2.06 2.87 9.86
CA THR A 92 2.46 4.25 9.63
C THR A 92 2.19 4.58 8.18
N LEU A 93 1.58 5.72 7.95
CA LEU A 93 1.25 6.20 6.62
C LEU A 93 1.99 7.48 6.35
N LEU A 94 2.72 7.53 5.25
CA LEU A 94 3.46 8.71 4.87
C LEU A 94 3.02 9.16 3.48
N ILE A 95 2.97 10.47 3.26
CA ILE A 95 2.70 11.01 1.93
C ILE A 95 3.81 12.00 1.59
N PHE A 96 4.34 11.86 0.38
CA PHE A 96 5.40 12.73 -0.11
C PHE A 96 4.93 13.48 -1.35
N LYS A 97 5.34 14.73 -1.45
CA LYS A 97 5.06 15.54 -2.62
C LYS A 97 6.27 16.44 -2.84
N ASP A 98 6.76 16.50 -4.05
CA ASP A 98 7.91 17.35 -4.40
C ASP A 98 9.11 17.07 -3.50
N ASN A 99 9.37 15.80 -3.28
CA ASN A 99 10.51 15.34 -2.48
C ASN A 99 10.42 15.73 -1.00
N LYS A 100 9.23 16.02 -0.51
CA LYS A 100 9.05 16.34 0.90
C LYS A 100 7.97 15.52 1.50
N GLU A 101 8.16 15.09 2.72
CA GLU A 101 7.13 14.41 3.47
C GLU A 101 6.11 15.45 3.88
N VAL A 102 4.88 15.32 3.42
CA VAL A 102 3.83 16.31 3.71
C VAL A 102 2.80 15.78 4.69
N TYR A 103 2.84 14.50 5.02
CA TYR A 103 1.85 13.93 5.92
C TYR A 103 2.42 12.67 6.56
N ARG A 104 2.12 12.47 7.83
CA ARG A 104 2.54 11.27 8.55
C ARG A 104 1.50 10.95 9.60
N SER A 105 1.05 9.70 9.68
CA SER A 105 0.13 9.30 10.72
C SER A 105 0.43 7.89 11.16
N LEU A 106 0.03 7.57 12.38
CA LEU A 106 0.18 6.26 12.92
C LEU A 106 -1.20 5.67 13.12
N GLY A 107 -1.46 4.53 12.55
CA GLY A 107 -2.70 3.82 12.82
C GLY A 107 -3.93 4.30 12.08
N GLU A 108 -3.78 5.21 11.11
CA GLU A 108 -4.94 5.70 10.43
C GLU A 108 -5.50 4.68 9.46
N THR A 109 -6.76 4.29 9.61
CA THR A 109 -7.41 3.35 8.71
C THR A 109 -8.69 3.91 8.11
N SER A 110 -9.08 5.12 8.48
CA SER A 110 -10.32 5.71 8.01
C SER A 110 -10.19 6.17 6.57
N LYS A 111 -11.06 5.67 5.71
CA LYS A 111 -11.05 6.08 4.31
C LYS A 111 -11.22 7.59 4.18
N ALA A 112 -12.13 8.16 4.97
CA ALA A 112 -12.40 9.60 4.88
C ALA A 112 -11.16 10.42 5.21
N LEU A 113 -10.44 10.05 6.26
CA LEU A 113 -9.27 10.81 6.66
C LEU A 113 -8.09 10.60 5.73
N ILE A 114 -7.91 9.37 5.24
CA ILE A 114 -6.85 9.09 4.29
C ILE A 114 -7.10 9.84 2.99
N TYR A 115 -8.34 9.82 2.50
CA TYR A 115 -8.66 10.51 1.26
C TYR A 115 -8.50 12.03 1.43
N LYS A 116 -8.86 12.55 2.59
CA LYS A 116 -8.68 13.98 2.84
C LYS A 116 -7.20 14.35 2.81
N ALA A 117 -6.35 13.52 3.41
CA ALA A 117 -4.91 13.77 3.40
C ALA A 117 -4.37 13.71 1.96
N LEU A 118 -4.86 12.78 1.16
CA LEU A 118 -4.41 12.68 -0.22
C LEU A 118 -4.88 13.88 -1.03
N GLU A 119 -6.12 14.30 -0.83
CA GLU A 119 -6.64 15.45 -1.55
C GLU A 119 -5.85 16.70 -1.25
N SER A 120 -5.42 16.87 -0.01
CA SER A 120 -4.68 18.05 0.34
C SER A 120 -3.21 17.97 -0.09
N SER A 121 -2.77 16.84 -0.59
CA SER A 121 -1.40 16.68 -1.05
C SER A 121 -1.27 16.83 -2.56
N ILE A 122 -2.37 16.85 -3.27
CA ILE A 122 -2.35 16.91 -4.73
C ILE A 122 -2.23 18.34 -5.26
#